data_0b645c2f490597d1c1c54476fe2bfae1
#
_entry.id   0b645c2f490597d1c1c54476fe2bfae1
#
_cell.length_a   1.000
_cell.length_b   1.000
_cell.length_c   1.000
_cell.angle_alpha   90.00
_cell.angle_beta   90.00
_cell.angle_gamma   90.00
#
_symmetry.space_group_name_H-M   'P 1'
#
loop_
_entity.id
_entity.type
_entity.pdbx_description
1 polymer ?
#
loop_
_entity_poly.entity_id
_entity_poly.type
_entity_poly.pdbx_seq_one_letter_code
_entity_poly.pdbx_strand_id
1 'polypeptide(L)'
;LVKDGFSGDIFCTSATRDLCAVMLMDSAFIQENDVEFVNRRRKKKGQRLFEPLYRKADVSKAMEQFVGLSYNRRHQLFPGIHLTLIDAGHMLGSAHVILDIDDQVTGQNRRLVFSGDIGRPDIPIIRDPVPISDGCDILIMESTYGNRYHPAYPDSEKELERIVNETASRGGLLLIPAFAVGRTQQLVYAFHRLHSEGAIPDLPIFVDSPLATRTTEIFRLHPEVYDAEIREFLLTDDDNNPFGFGRLQYTQTVEQSKALNSLKFPAIIISCSGMLEGGRILHHLRNRIGDPRNTILFTSWQAPNTLGRHIVDKEKTV
;
A
#
# COMPACT_ATOMS: atom_id res chain seq x y z
N LEU A 1 -20.04 8.13 5.00
CA LEU A 1 -20.83 7.76 6.21
C LEU A 1 -20.81 8.88 7.25
N VAL A 2 -19.63 9.28 7.80
CA VAL A 2 -19.57 10.34 8.85
C VAL A 2 -20.09 11.68 8.32
N LYS A 3 -19.70 12.09 7.10
CA LYS A 3 -20.26 13.26 6.42
C LYS A 3 -21.79 13.21 6.32
N ASP A 4 -22.37 12.02 6.17
CA ASP A 4 -23.80 11.78 6.01
C ASP A 4 -24.53 11.49 7.33
N GLY A 5 -23.86 11.71 8.48
CA GLY A 5 -24.46 11.67 9.80
C GLY A 5 -24.19 10.43 10.65
N PHE A 6 -23.30 9.52 10.17
CA PHE A 6 -22.85 8.41 11.04
C PHE A 6 -22.05 8.97 12.23
N SER A 7 -22.43 8.58 13.45
CA SER A 7 -21.85 9.06 14.69
C SER A 7 -21.38 7.95 15.64
N GLY A 8 -21.37 6.70 15.17
CA GLY A 8 -20.90 5.55 15.95
C GLY A 8 -19.38 5.36 15.89
N ASP A 9 -18.86 4.48 16.73
CA ASP A 9 -17.46 4.09 16.73
C ASP A 9 -17.09 3.28 15.47
N ILE A 10 -15.86 3.48 15.00
CA ILE A 10 -15.25 2.75 13.89
C ILE A 10 -14.09 1.94 14.46
N PHE A 11 -14.33 0.65 14.70
CA PHE A 11 -13.34 -0.24 15.28
C PHE A 11 -12.37 -0.76 14.22
N CYS A 12 -11.09 -0.68 14.52
CA CYS A 12 -10.02 -1.18 13.64
C CYS A 12 -8.76 -1.49 14.47
N THR A 13 -7.71 -2.02 13.83
CA THR A 13 -6.40 -2.10 14.50
C THR A 13 -5.77 -0.71 14.65
N SER A 14 -4.84 -0.56 15.61
CA SER A 14 -4.15 0.72 15.81
C SER A 14 -3.40 1.17 14.56
N ALA A 15 -2.72 0.24 13.87
CA ALA A 15 -2.01 0.53 12.64
C ALA A 15 -2.97 0.94 11.50
N THR A 16 -4.14 0.30 11.37
CA THR A 16 -5.18 0.70 10.40
C THR A 16 -5.67 2.11 10.69
N ARG A 17 -5.91 2.47 11.96
CA ARG A 17 -6.31 3.83 12.34
C ARG A 17 -5.30 4.87 11.84
N ASP A 18 -4.02 4.64 12.10
CA ASP A 18 -2.97 5.59 11.76
C ASP A 18 -2.74 5.67 10.24
N LEU A 19 -2.83 4.53 9.52
CA LEU A 19 -2.84 4.52 8.05
C LEU A 19 -4.06 5.27 7.48
N CYS A 20 -5.26 5.06 8.02
CA CYS A 20 -6.47 5.75 7.59
C CYS A 20 -6.34 7.28 7.74
N ALA A 21 -5.71 7.76 8.81
CA ALA A 21 -5.48 9.19 9.01
C ALA A 21 -4.70 9.81 7.84
N VAL A 22 -3.68 9.13 7.35
CA VAL A 22 -2.84 9.61 6.24
C VAL A 22 -3.51 9.39 4.89
N MET A 23 -4.07 8.20 4.66
CA MET A 23 -4.64 7.82 3.37
C MET A 23 -5.93 8.57 3.05
N LEU A 24 -6.84 8.71 4.02
CA LEU A 24 -8.10 9.45 3.82
C LEU A 24 -7.84 10.94 3.58
N MET A 25 -6.84 11.51 4.27
CA MET A 25 -6.45 12.89 4.07
C MET A 25 -5.86 13.13 2.67
N ASP A 26 -5.04 12.21 2.17
CA ASP A 26 -4.47 12.25 0.82
C ASP A 26 -5.57 12.09 -0.24
N SER A 27 -6.48 11.15 -0.05
CA SER A 27 -7.63 10.94 -0.94
C SER A 27 -8.55 12.17 -0.98
N ALA A 28 -8.84 12.79 0.17
CA ALA A 28 -9.61 14.04 0.21
C ALA A 28 -8.93 15.15 -0.58
N PHE A 29 -7.61 15.30 -0.43
CA PHE A 29 -6.82 16.28 -1.18
C PHE A 29 -6.90 16.05 -2.69
N ILE A 30 -6.76 14.81 -3.14
CA ILE A 30 -6.85 14.47 -4.56
C ILE A 30 -8.24 14.79 -5.10
N GLN A 31 -9.31 14.36 -4.42
CA GLN A 31 -10.70 14.61 -4.83
C GLN A 31 -11.03 16.10 -4.90
N GLU A 32 -10.58 16.90 -3.93
CA GLU A 32 -10.79 18.34 -3.92
C GLU A 32 -10.14 19.00 -5.15
N ASN A 33 -8.90 18.60 -5.49
CA ASN A 33 -8.19 19.14 -6.66
C ASN A 33 -8.83 18.70 -7.98
N ASP A 34 -9.24 17.43 -8.11
CA ASP A 34 -9.89 16.91 -9.30
C ASP A 34 -11.23 17.59 -9.57
N VAL A 35 -12.03 17.76 -8.52
CA VAL A 35 -13.31 18.47 -8.59
C VAL A 35 -13.10 19.93 -8.96
N GLU A 36 -12.11 20.60 -8.39
CA GLU A 36 -11.78 21.98 -8.76
C GLU A 36 -11.39 22.07 -10.25
N PHE A 37 -10.53 21.17 -10.73
CA PHE A 37 -10.10 21.12 -12.13
C PHE A 37 -11.29 20.93 -13.09
N VAL A 38 -12.16 19.98 -12.80
CA VAL A 38 -13.37 19.71 -13.61
C VAL A 38 -14.33 20.90 -13.55
N ASN A 39 -14.54 21.49 -12.38
CA ASN A 39 -15.46 22.61 -12.17
C ASN A 39 -15.02 23.89 -12.88
N ARG A 40 -13.75 24.14 -13.08
CA ARG A 40 -13.25 25.28 -13.90
C ARG A 40 -13.82 25.23 -15.32
N ARG A 41 -13.94 24.05 -15.93
CA ARG A 41 -14.52 23.84 -17.26
C ARG A 41 -16.05 23.93 -17.23
N ARG A 42 -16.69 23.31 -16.23
CA ARG A 42 -18.14 23.29 -16.05
C ARG A 42 -18.71 24.70 -15.82
N LYS A 43 -18.03 25.52 -14.99
CA LYS A 43 -18.39 26.90 -14.73
C LYS A 43 -18.42 27.74 -16.02
N LYS A 44 -17.42 27.57 -16.91
CA LYS A 44 -17.41 28.25 -18.22
C LYS A 44 -18.56 27.86 -19.14
N LYS A 45 -19.14 26.66 -18.93
CA LYS A 45 -20.26 26.13 -19.71
C LYS A 45 -21.62 26.30 -19.02
N GLY A 46 -21.72 27.00 -17.90
CA GLY A 46 -22.96 27.18 -17.13
C GLY A 46 -23.54 25.88 -16.57
N GLN A 47 -22.72 24.83 -16.41
CA GLN A 47 -23.17 23.52 -15.93
C GLN A 47 -23.13 23.46 -14.40
N ARG A 48 -23.97 22.58 -13.80
CA ARG A 48 -23.96 22.28 -12.37
C ARG A 48 -22.56 21.83 -11.93
N LEU A 49 -22.04 22.41 -10.85
CA LEU A 49 -20.75 22.06 -10.30
C LEU A 49 -20.82 20.73 -9.53
N PHE A 50 -19.73 19.98 -9.51
CA PHE A 50 -19.57 18.79 -8.69
C PHE A 50 -19.08 19.17 -7.30
N GLU A 51 -19.34 18.31 -6.33
CA GLU A 51 -18.75 18.34 -5.01
C GLU A 51 -17.89 17.09 -4.79
N PRO A 52 -16.80 17.17 -4.02
CA PRO A 52 -16.05 15.98 -3.65
C PRO A 52 -16.90 15.09 -2.75
N LEU A 53 -16.66 13.77 -2.80
CA LEU A 53 -17.37 12.80 -1.97
C LEU A 53 -17.21 13.14 -0.48
N TYR A 54 -16.02 13.55 -0.10
CA TYR A 54 -15.70 14.09 1.23
C TYR A 54 -14.51 15.06 1.14
N ARG A 55 -14.33 15.87 2.17
CA ARG A 55 -13.28 16.87 2.29
C ARG A 55 -12.35 16.56 3.46
N LYS A 56 -11.21 17.24 3.54
CA LYS A 56 -10.28 17.11 4.67
C LYS A 56 -10.95 17.31 6.03
N ALA A 57 -11.89 18.26 6.14
CA ALA A 57 -12.66 18.48 7.37
C ALA A 57 -13.52 17.28 7.78
N ASP A 58 -14.07 16.55 6.78
CA ASP A 58 -14.85 15.33 7.05
C ASP A 58 -13.94 14.18 7.54
N VAL A 59 -12.71 14.12 7.03
CA VAL A 59 -11.70 13.15 7.50
C VAL A 59 -11.36 13.41 8.97
N SER A 60 -11.12 14.66 9.35
CA SER A 60 -10.82 15.00 10.75
C SER A 60 -11.93 14.53 11.68
N LYS A 61 -13.19 14.79 11.33
CA LYS A 61 -14.35 14.29 12.10
C LYS A 61 -14.42 12.76 12.12
N ALA A 62 -14.17 12.10 10.99
CA ALA A 62 -14.19 10.65 10.94
C ALA A 62 -13.14 10.04 11.88
N MET A 63 -11.93 10.62 11.92
CA MET A 63 -10.84 10.13 12.77
C MET A 63 -11.15 10.21 14.27
N GLU A 64 -12.03 11.11 14.70
CA GLU A 64 -12.51 11.18 16.09
C GLU A 64 -13.31 9.94 16.51
N GLN A 65 -13.89 9.22 15.52
CA GLN A 65 -14.70 8.01 15.75
C GLN A 65 -13.87 6.70 15.65
N PHE A 66 -12.61 6.78 15.23
CA PHE A 66 -11.78 5.60 15.09
C PHE A 66 -11.28 5.12 16.46
N VAL A 67 -11.57 3.85 16.76
CA VAL A 67 -11.15 3.16 17.98
C VAL A 67 -10.17 2.05 17.61
N GLY A 68 -8.89 2.24 18.00
CA GLY A 68 -7.85 1.25 17.79
C GLY A 68 -7.95 0.09 18.76
N LEU A 69 -7.98 -1.14 18.25
CA LEU A 69 -8.04 -2.38 19.02
C LEU A 69 -6.77 -3.21 18.82
N SER A 70 -6.39 -3.98 19.83
CA SER A 70 -5.29 -4.93 19.75
C SER A 70 -5.72 -6.22 19.06
N TYR A 71 -4.79 -6.87 18.35
CA TYR A 71 -5.00 -8.21 17.81
C TYR A 71 -5.20 -9.26 18.92
N ASN A 72 -5.88 -10.34 18.58
CA ASN A 72 -6.09 -11.52 19.40
C ASN A 72 -6.79 -11.24 20.74
N ARG A 73 -7.49 -10.12 20.85
CA ARG A 73 -8.24 -9.76 22.05
C ARG A 73 -9.73 -9.65 21.74
N ARG A 74 -10.54 -10.37 22.53
CA ARG A 74 -12.00 -10.34 22.43
C ARG A 74 -12.54 -9.07 23.09
N HIS A 75 -13.23 -8.23 22.32
CA HIS A 75 -13.82 -6.97 22.76
C HIS A 75 -15.33 -7.07 22.68
N GLN A 76 -16.03 -6.74 23.74
CA GLN A 76 -17.48 -6.62 23.73
C GLN A 76 -17.86 -5.28 23.12
N LEU A 77 -18.55 -5.31 21.98
CA LEU A 77 -19.07 -4.11 21.30
C LEU A 77 -20.43 -3.70 21.85
N PHE A 78 -21.31 -4.70 22.01
CA PHE A 78 -22.65 -4.58 22.56
C PHE A 78 -22.96 -5.82 23.39
N PRO A 79 -24.04 -5.81 24.24
CA PRO A 79 -24.49 -7.03 24.87
C PRO A 79 -24.72 -8.15 23.87
N GLY A 80 -24.05 -9.27 24.04
CA GLY A 80 -24.13 -10.42 23.12
C GLY A 80 -23.33 -10.30 21.82
N ILE A 81 -22.59 -9.22 21.56
CA ILE A 81 -21.78 -9.06 20.37
C ILE A 81 -20.32 -8.78 20.74
N HIS A 82 -19.44 -9.65 20.29
CA HIS A 82 -18.00 -9.55 20.55
C HIS A 82 -17.22 -9.51 19.24
N LEU A 83 -16.19 -8.68 19.22
CA LEU A 83 -15.25 -8.53 18.09
C LEU A 83 -13.88 -9.07 18.50
N THR A 84 -13.28 -9.86 17.63
CA THR A 84 -11.85 -10.21 17.67
C THR A 84 -11.21 -9.90 16.33
N LEU A 85 -10.07 -9.22 16.35
CA LEU A 85 -9.24 -8.97 15.17
C LEU A 85 -8.05 -9.93 15.21
N ILE A 86 -7.84 -10.68 14.12
CA ILE A 86 -6.70 -11.59 13.93
C ILE A 86 -5.88 -11.11 12.75
N ASP A 87 -4.55 -11.18 12.86
CA ASP A 87 -3.66 -10.68 11.81
C ASP A 87 -3.88 -11.43 10.49
N ALA A 88 -4.23 -10.68 9.45
CA ALA A 88 -4.44 -11.24 8.11
C ALA A 88 -3.16 -11.26 7.26
N GLY A 89 -2.04 -10.72 7.76
CA GLY A 89 -0.72 -10.78 7.13
C GLY A 89 -0.63 -10.15 5.74
N HIS A 90 -1.59 -9.31 5.34
CA HIS A 90 -1.66 -8.75 3.99
C HIS A 90 -0.92 -7.41 3.87
N MET A 91 -1.20 -6.52 4.81
CA MET A 91 -0.53 -5.21 4.94
C MET A 91 -0.55 -4.77 6.39
N LEU A 92 0.16 -3.68 6.68
CA LEU A 92 0.20 -3.09 8.02
C LEU A 92 -1.22 -2.85 8.54
N GLY A 93 -1.57 -3.49 9.66
CA GLY A 93 -2.87 -3.33 10.29
C GLY A 93 -4.00 -4.20 9.71
N SER A 94 -3.77 -4.98 8.64
CA SER A 94 -4.78 -5.88 8.08
C SER A 94 -5.27 -6.91 9.10
N ALA A 95 -6.56 -7.23 9.07
CA ALA A 95 -7.14 -8.15 10.04
C ALA A 95 -8.28 -8.99 9.45
N HIS A 96 -8.34 -10.24 9.86
CA HIS A 96 -9.59 -11.00 9.86
C HIS A 96 -10.50 -10.45 10.95
N VAL A 97 -11.76 -10.23 10.62
CA VAL A 97 -12.76 -9.74 11.58
C VAL A 97 -13.64 -10.89 12.00
N ILE A 98 -13.61 -11.22 13.28
CA ILE A 98 -14.45 -12.27 13.87
C ILE A 98 -15.50 -11.61 14.76
N LEU A 99 -16.77 -11.88 14.46
CA LEU A 99 -17.90 -11.48 15.27
C LEU A 99 -18.55 -12.72 15.90
N ASP A 100 -18.48 -12.82 17.22
CA ASP A 100 -19.24 -13.77 18.00
C ASP A 100 -20.54 -13.10 18.44
N ILE A 101 -21.67 -13.67 18.06
CA ILE A 101 -23.02 -13.12 18.28
C ILE A 101 -23.79 -14.13 19.13
N ASP A 102 -24.11 -13.73 20.35
CA ASP A 102 -24.95 -14.48 21.28
C ASP A 102 -26.40 -13.98 21.11
N ASP A 103 -27.20 -14.67 20.27
CA ASP A 103 -28.58 -14.28 20.04
C ASP A 103 -29.44 -14.60 21.24
N GLN A 104 -29.73 -13.59 22.03
CA GLN A 104 -30.55 -13.69 23.25
C GLN A 104 -32.00 -14.10 22.97
N VAL A 105 -32.51 -13.94 21.73
CA VAL A 105 -33.89 -14.26 21.36
C VAL A 105 -34.02 -15.72 20.98
N THR A 106 -33.10 -16.24 20.16
CA THR A 106 -33.13 -17.64 19.69
C THR A 106 -32.31 -18.58 20.57
N GLY A 107 -31.48 -18.04 21.44
CA GLY A 107 -30.51 -18.81 22.24
C GLY A 107 -29.39 -19.46 21.45
N GLN A 108 -29.22 -19.04 20.19
CA GLN A 108 -28.16 -19.56 19.30
C GLN A 108 -26.95 -18.64 19.30
N ASN A 109 -25.78 -19.25 19.39
CA ASN A 109 -24.52 -18.54 19.17
C ASN A 109 -24.14 -18.68 17.69
N ARG A 110 -23.69 -17.58 17.09
CA ARG A 110 -23.23 -17.52 15.69
C ARG A 110 -21.86 -16.89 15.62
N ARG A 111 -20.96 -17.51 14.87
CA ARG A 111 -19.66 -16.93 14.53
C ARG A 111 -19.64 -16.52 13.08
N LEU A 112 -19.50 -15.23 12.83
CA LEU A 112 -19.34 -14.64 11.51
C LEU A 112 -17.88 -14.19 11.32
N VAL A 113 -17.29 -14.57 10.21
CA VAL A 113 -15.91 -14.24 9.87
C VAL A 113 -15.84 -13.51 8.54
N PHE A 114 -15.15 -12.37 8.53
CA PHE A 114 -14.70 -11.70 7.32
C PHE A 114 -13.19 -11.86 7.20
N SER A 115 -12.72 -12.42 6.09
CA SER A 115 -11.28 -12.60 5.91
C SER A 115 -10.51 -11.28 5.76
N GLY A 116 -11.17 -10.24 5.24
CA GLY A 116 -10.44 -9.15 4.63
C GLY A 116 -9.56 -9.67 3.49
N ASP A 117 -8.59 -8.87 3.06
CA ASP A 117 -7.56 -9.31 2.12
C ASP A 117 -6.53 -10.16 2.87
N ILE A 118 -6.25 -11.35 2.35
CA ILE A 118 -5.37 -12.35 3.01
C ILE A 118 -3.95 -12.19 2.47
N GLY A 119 -2.99 -12.13 3.38
CA GLY A 119 -1.57 -12.09 3.04
C GLY A 119 -1.02 -13.43 2.60
N ARG A 120 0.27 -13.44 2.34
CA ARG A 120 1.04 -14.64 1.99
C ARG A 120 2.04 -14.93 3.11
N PRO A 121 2.30 -16.20 3.42
CA PRO A 121 3.43 -16.54 4.28
C PRO A 121 4.76 -16.14 3.62
N ASP A 122 5.76 -15.96 4.43
CA ASP A 122 7.14 -15.64 4.04
C ASP A 122 7.30 -14.31 3.27
N ILE A 123 6.39 -13.36 3.43
CA ILE A 123 6.54 -12.00 2.90
C ILE A 123 7.21 -11.13 3.97
N PRO A 124 8.34 -10.48 3.66
CA PRO A 124 9.10 -9.73 4.66
C PRO A 124 8.31 -8.53 5.21
N ILE A 125 8.73 -8.06 6.37
CA ILE A 125 8.30 -6.90 7.14
C ILE A 125 7.18 -7.22 8.12
N ILE A 126 6.08 -7.79 7.67
CA ILE A 126 4.91 -8.05 8.51
C ILE A 126 4.74 -9.54 8.76
N ARG A 127 4.08 -9.86 9.89
CA ARG A 127 3.82 -11.25 10.25
C ARG A 127 2.97 -11.96 9.21
N ASP A 128 3.16 -13.28 9.15
CA ASP A 128 2.33 -14.16 8.34
C ASP A 128 0.85 -14.11 8.74
N PRO A 129 -0.07 -14.40 7.81
CA PRO A 129 -1.48 -14.52 8.13
C PRO A 129 -1.72 -15.64 9.15
N VAL A 130 -2.49 -15.31 10.18
CA VAL A 130 -2.86 -16.27 11.24
C VAL A 130 -4.11 -17.05 10.81
N PRO A 131 -4.05 -18.39 10.72
CA PRO A 131 -5.21 -19.19 10.38
C PRO A 131 -6.33 -19.06 11.41
N ILE A 132 -7.58 -19.10 10.96
CA ILE A 132 -8.75 -19.16 11.83
C ILE A 132 -9.06 -20.63 12.12
N SER A 133 -8.62 -21.11 13.29
CA SER A 133 -8.67 -22.54 13.68
C SER A 133 -10.02 -22.99 14.24
N ASP A 134 -10.80 -22.06 14.83
CA ASP A 134 -11.96 -22.43 15.65
C ASP A 134 -13.26 -22.62 14.83
N GLY A 135 -13.16 -22.57 13.52
CA GLY A 135 -14.31 -22.66 12.63
C GLY A 135 -15.22 -21.42 12.68
N CYS A 136 -16.24 -21.39 11.82
CA CYS A 136 -17.28 -20.36 11.79
C CYS A 136 -18.58 -20.89 11.21
N ASP A 137 -19.71 -20.23 11.53
CA ASP A 137 -21.00 -20.52 10.93
C ASP A 137 -21.12 -19.85 9.55
N ILE A 138 -20.55 -18.66 9.39
CA ILE A 138 -20.59 -17.87 8.15
C ILE A 138 -19.19 -17.32 7.87
N LEU A 139 -18.69 -17.58 6.67
CA LEU A 139 -17.41 -17.04 6.18
C LEU A 139 -17.67 -16.16 4.94
N ILE A 140 -17.18 -14.93 5.00
CA ILE A 140 -17.11 -14.00 3.87
C ILE A 140 -15.62 -13.81 3.56
N MET A 141 -15.19 -14.32 2.39
CA MET A 141 -13.77 -14.43 2.05
C MET A 141 -13.48 -13.86 0.68
N GLU A 142 -12.29 -13.21 0.53
CA GLU A 142 -11.76 -12.83 -0.78
C GLU A 142 -11.42 -14.06 -1.65
N SER A 143 -11.24 -13.84 -2.97
CA SER A 143 -10.81 -14.88 -3.91
C SER A 143 -9.97 -14.35 -5.07
N THR A 144 -9.22 -13.26 -4.85
CA THR A 144 -8.47 -12.53 -5.88
C THR A 144 -7.50 -13.42 -6.65
N TYR A 145 -6.79 -14.30 -5.97
CA TYR A 145 -5.90 -15.30 -6.56
C TYR A 145 -6.38 -16.73 -6.36
N GLY A 146 -7.68 -16.94 -6.19
CA GLY A 146 -8.27 -18.25 -5.90
C GLY A 146 -8.06 -19.33 -6.97
N ASN A 147 -7.61 -18.97 -8.18
CA ASN A 147 -7.39 -19.86 -9.31
C ASN A 147 -5.92 -20.02 -9.73
N ARG A 148 -4.95 -19.56 -8.96
CA ARG A 148 -3.53 -19.63 -9.31
C ARG A 148 -2.61 -19.56 -8.09
N TYR A 149 -1.37 -20.00 -8.28
CA TYR A 149 -0.31 -19.91 -7.29
C TYR A 149 0.57 -18.68 -7.54
N HIS A 150 1.16 -18.17 -6.50
CA HIS A 150 2.22 -17.18 -6.57
C HIS A 150 3.59 -17.84 -6.74
N PRO A 151 4.56 -17.20 -7.41
CA PRO A 151 5.97 -17.61 -7.32
C PRO A 151 6.46 -17.52 -5.87
N ALA A 152 7.47 -18.31 -5.52
CA ALA A 152 8.12 -18.19 -4.22
C ALA A 152 8.80 -16.80 -4.07
N TYR A 153 8.83 -16.26 -2.84
CA TYR A 153 9.41 -14.93 -2.60
C TYR A 153 10.91 -14.84 -2.96
N PRO A 154 11.77 -15.82 -2.61
CA PRO A 154 13.19 -15.78 -2.98
C PRO A 154 13.43 -15.73 -4.50
N ASP A 155 12.56 -16.35 -5.29
CA ASP A 155 12.66 -16.29 -6.77
C ASP A 155 12.33 -14.89 -7.30
N SER A 156 11.41 -14.18 -6.63
CA SER A 156 11.06 -12.79 -6.98
C SER A 156 12.20 -11.84 -6.66
N GLU A 157 12.94 -12.07 -5.58
CA GLU A 157 14.10 -11.24 -5.18
C GLU A 157 15.28 -11.42 -6.15
N LYS A 158 15.60 -12.65 -6.55
CA LYS A 158 16.58 -12.94 -7.60
C LYS A 158 16.23 -12.31 -8.95
N GLU A 159 14.94 -12.33 -9.29
CA GLU A 159 14.48 -11.68 -10.52
C GLU A 159 14.61 -10.15 -10.42
N LEU A 160 14.34 -9.56 -9.26
CA LEU A 160 14.55 -8.14 -9.01
C LEU A 160 16.04 -7.77 -9.18
N GLU A 161 16.95 -8.55 -8.57
CA GLU A 161 18.40 -8.40 -8.72
C GLU A 161 18.82 -8.43 -10.20
N ARG A 162 18.37 -9.44 -10.96
CA ARG A 162 18.66 -9.59 -12.38
C ARG A 162 18.21 -8.36 -13.18
N ILE A 163 16.97 -7.90 -12.97
CA ILE A 163 16.40 -6.77 -13.69
C ILE A 163 17.14 -5.47 -13.38
N VAL A 164 17.56 -5.26 -12.13
CA VAL A 164 18.34 -4.09 -11.74
C VAL A 164 19.69 -4.10 -12.45
N ASN A 165 20.42 -5.22 -12.37
CA ASN A 165 21.74 -5.35 -12.99
C ASN A 165 21.68 -5.17 -14.52
N GLU A 166 20.72 -5.78 -15.19
CA GLU A 166 20.53 -5.62 -16.63
C GLU A 166 20.17 -4.19 -17.03
N THR A 167 19.30 -3.51 -16.28
CA THR A 167 18.91 -2.13 -16.56
C THR A 167 20.09 -1.19 -16.34
N ALA A 168 20.83 -1.37 -15.25
CA ALA A 168 22.02 -0.59 -14.94
C ALA A 168 23.10 -0.74 -16.02
N SER A 169 23.36 -1.97 -16.47
CA SER A 169 24.38 -2.25 -17.51
C SER A 169 24.07 -1.55 -18.84
N ARG A 170 22.79 -1.32 -19.15
CA ARG A 170 22.36 -0.55 -20.33
C ARG A 170 22.42 0.97 -20.11
N GLY A 171 22.77 1.43 -18.91
CA GLY A 171 22.74 2.84 -18.52
C GLY A 171 21.33 3.41 -18.41
N GLY A 172 20.32 2.55 -18.16
CA GLY A 172 18.91 2.90 -18.11
C GLY A 172 18.40 3.22 -16.70
N LEU A 173 17.16 3.71 -16.66
CA LEU A 173 16.40 3.90 -15.42
C LEU A 173 15.44 2.73 -15.22
N LEU A 174 15.32 2.26 -13.96
CA LEU A 174 14.28 1.31 -13.56
C LEU A 174 13.11 2.08 -12.94
N LEU A 175 11.97 2.04 -13.61
CA LEU A 175 10.72 2.65 -13.16
C LEU A 175 9.82 1.57 -12.54
N ILE A 176 9.42 1.74 -11.30
CA ILE A 176 8.60 0.76 -10.57
C ILE A 176 7.31 1.42 -10.10
N PRO A 177 6.19 1.19 -10.82
CA PRO A 177 4.86 1.54 -10.33
C PRO A 177 4.56 0.75 -9.05
N ALA A 178 4.29 1.41 -7.94
CA ALA A 178 4.02 0.76 -6.67
C ALA A 178 2.89 1.45 -5.89
N PHE A 179 2.15 0.66 -5.10
CA PHE A 179 1.23 1.22 -4.13
C PHE A 179 2.01 1.88 -2.99
N ALA A 180 1.45 2.96 -2.45
CA ALA A 180 2.08 3.73 -1.38
C ALA A 180 2.22 2.95 -0.06
N VAL A 181 1.29 2.02 0.17
CA VAL A 181 1.25 1.17 1.37
C VAL A 181 1.61 -0.27 1.00
N GLY A 182 2.46 -0.88 1.79
CA GLY A 182 2.91 -2.27 1.68
C GLY A 182 3.96 -2.46 0.59
N ARG A 183 3.59 -2.37 -0.69
CA ARG A 183 4.49 -2.68 -1.80
C ARG A 183 5.74 -1.79 -1.86
N THR A 184 5.60 -0.48 -1.64
CA THR A 184 6.76 0.43 -1.61
C THR A 184 7.72 0.06 -0.49
N GLN A 185 7.23 -0.26 0.71
CA GLN A 185 8.05 -0.64 1.85
C GLN A 185 8.77 -1.98 1.61
N GLN A 186 8.09 -2.97 1.04
CA GLN A 186 8.69 -4.25 0.65
C GLN A 186 9.82 -4.07 -0.37
N LEU A 187 9.62 -3.23 -1.39
CA LEU A 187 10.65 -2.92 -2.37
C LEU A 187 11.85 -2.21 -1.75
N VAL A 188 11.61 -1.24 -0.88
CA VAL A 188 12.68 -0.51 -0.19
C VAL A 188 13.51 -1.47 0.66
N TYR A 189 12.86 -2.37 1.38
CA TYR A 189 13.56 -3.38 2.18
C TYR A 189 14.35 -4.37 1.32
N ALA A 190 13.76 -4.87 0.23
CA ALA A 190 14.47 -5.74 -0.71
C ALA A 190 15.70 -5.04 -1.32
N PHE A 191 15.58 -3.78 -1.70
CA PHE A 191 16.73 -3.00 -2.19
C PHE A 191 17.78 -2.74 -1.11
N HIS A 192 17.38 -2.53 0.13
CA HIS A 192 18.32 -2.41 1.24
C HIS A 192 19.16 -3.69 1.38
N ARG A 193 18.52 -4.86 1.41
CA ARG A 193 19.21 -6.15 1.46
C ARG A 193 20.16 -6.35 0.28
N LEU A 194 19.66 -6.22 -0.95
CA LEU A 194 20.46 -6.40 -2.17
C LEU A 194 21.66 -5.43 -2.24
N HIS A 195 21.48 -4.21 -1.76
CA HIS A 195 22.57 -3.23 -1.67
C HIS A 195 23.60 -3.62 -0.63
N SER A 196 23.17 -4.03 0.57
CA SER A 196 24.07 -4.43 1.68
C SER A 196 24.85 -5.71 1.34
N GLU A 197 24.27 -6.63 0.59
CA GLU A 197 24.89 -7.86 0.09
C GLU A 197 25.84 -7.59 -1.11
N GLY A 198 25.84 -6.37 -1.67
CA GLY A 198 26.60 -6.05 -2.89
C GLY A 198 26.06 -6.73 -4.15
N ALA A 199 24.81 -7.22 -4.13
CA ALA A 199 24.18 -7.95 -5.22
C ALA A 199 23.73 -7.02 -6.37
N ILE A 200 23.52 -5.74 -6.09
CA ILE A 200 23.19 -4.70 -7.08
C ILE A 200 24.22 -3.58 -7.08
N PRO A 201 24.41 -2.86 -8.22
CA PRO A 201 25.30 -1.72 -8.29
C PRO A 201 24.89 -0.61 -7.33
N ASP A 202 25.85 0.21 -6.91
CA ASP A 202 25.66 1.36 -6.04
C ASP A 202 24.91 2.50 -6.75
N LEU A 203 23.59 2.32 -6.94
CA LEU A 203 22.69 3.22 -7.65
C LEU A 203 21.84 4.06 -6.71
N PRO A 204 21.53 5.31 -7.04
CA PRO A 204 20.53 6.07 -6.30
C PRO A 204 19.13 5.47 -6.53
N ILE A 205 18.39 5.39 -5.43
CA ILE A 205 17.01 4.87 -5.38
C ILE A 205 16.11 5.98 -4.86
N PHE A 206 15.05 6.28 -5.60
CA PHE A 206 14.12 7.34 -5.26
C PHE A 206 12.73 6.77 -5.00
N VAL A 207 12.16 7.09 -3.84
CA VAL A 207 10.72 6.90 -3.57
C VAL A 207 10.03 8.23 -3.85
N ASP A 208 9.44 8.35 -5.05
CA ASP A 208 8.77 9.58 -5.49
C ASP A 208 7.26 9.52 -5.25
N SER A 209 6.89 9.54 -3.97
CA SER A 209 5.50 9.56 -3.52
C SER A 209 5.39 10.16 -2.11
N PRO A 210 4.75 11.33 -1.95
CA PRO A 210 4.51 11.91 -0.62
C PRO A 210 3.68 11.01 0.29
N LEU A 211 2.71 10.27 -0.26
CA LEU A 211 1.92 9.32 0.50
C LEU A 211 2.80 8.15 0.98
N ALA A 212 3.62 7.56 0.10
CA ALA A 212 4.51 6.46 0.47
C ALA A 212 5.50 6.90 1.57
N THR A 213 6.02 8.11 1.50
CA THR A 213 6.89 8.66 2.55
C THR A 213 6.17 8.69 3.90
N ARG A 214 4.95 9.24 3.94
CA ARG A 214 4.16 9.32 5.18
C ARG A 214 3.76 7.94 5.70
N THR A 215 3.38 7.02 4.82
CA THR A 215 3.03 5.66 5.23
C THR A 215 4.24 4.89 5.74
N THR A 216 5.44 5.14 5.22
CA THR A 216 6.67 4.55 5.77
C THR A 216 6.92 5.00 7.21
N GLU A 217 6.62 6.26 7.56
CA GLU A 217 6.69 6.71 8.96
C GLU A 217 5.68 5.94 9.85
N ILE A 218 4.47 5.65 9.33
CA ILE A 218 3.51 4.83 10.08
C ILE A 218 4.03 3.39 10.29
N PHE A 219 4.71 2.79 9.29
CA PHE A 219 5.36 1.49 9.50
C PHE A 219 6.35 1.54 10.67
N ARG A 220 7.17 2.58 10.78
CA ARG A 220 8.13 2.74 11.91
C ARG A 220 7.46 2.87 13.28
N LEU A 221 6.23 3.39 13.33
CA LEU A 221 5.46 3.54 14.58
C LEU A 221 4.83 2.23 15.08
N HIS A 222 4.77 1.18 14.23
CA HIS A 222 4.09 -0.07 14.53
C HIS A 222 5.00 -1.31 14.48
N PRO A 223 6.10 -1.36 15.26
CA PRO A 223 7.00 -2.51 15.28
C PRO A 223 6.34 -3.78 15.85
N GLU A 224 5.20 -3.65 16.53
CA GLU A 224 4.44 -4.78 17.07
C GLU A 224 3.90 -5.73 15.99
N VAL A 225 3.76 -5.27 14.75
CA VAL A 225 3.29 -6.10 13.62
C VAL A 225 4.44 -6.67 12.78
N TYR A 226 5.69 -6.35 13.10
CA TYR A 226 6.83 -6.85 12.37
C TYR A 226 7.02 -8.36 12.58
N ASP A 227 7.50 -9.03 11.52
CA ASP A 227 7.94 -10.41 11.58
C ASP A 227 9.25 -10.59 12.35
N ALA A 228 9.73 -11.82 12.44
CA ALA A 228 10.98 -12.12 13.14
C ALA A 228 12.21 -11.58 12.38
N GLU A 229 12.18 -11.62 11.05
CA GLU A 229 13.29 -11.19 10.19
C GLU A 229 13.57 -9.69 10.36
N ILE A 230 12.54 -8.84 10.26
CA ILE A 230 12.71 -7.39 10.47
C ILE A 230 13.14 -7.07 11.90
N ARG A 231 12.65 -7.81 12.90
CA ARG A 231 13.08 -7.60 14.29
C ARG A 231 14.56 -7.93 14.47
N GLU A 232 15.05 -9.00 13.87
CA GLU A 232 16.47 -9.35 13.87
C GLU A 232 17.28 -8.31 13.11
N PHE A 233 16.81 -7.87 11.94
CA PHE A 233 17.42 -6.80 11.16
C PHE A 233 17.58 -5.51 12.00
N LEU A 234 16.55 -5.09 12.73
CA LEU A 234 16.61 -3.93 13.62
C LEU A 234 17.64 -4.06 14.75
N LEU A 235 18.05 -5.28 15.11
CA LEU A 235 19.05 -5.52 16.13
C LEU A 235 20.48 -5.61 15.59
N THR A 236 20.63 -5.91 14.30
CA THR A 236 21.92 -6.23 13.67
C THR A 236 22.40 -5.18 12.67
N ASP A 237 21.50 -4.37 12.13
CA ASP A 237 21.82 -3.32 11.18
C ASP A 237 22.32 -2.05 11.90
N ASP A 238 23.39 -1.46 11.41
CA ASP A 238 24.05 -0.30 12.04
C ASP A 238 23.11 0.92 12.15
N ASP A 239 22.24 1.11 11.16
CA ASP A 239 21.31 2.24 11.09
C ASP A 239 19.95 1.96 11.77
N ASN A 240 19.67 0.73 12.19
CA ASN A 240 18.39 0.28 12.77
C ASN A 240 17.16 0.74 11.95
N ASN A 241 17.30 0.83 10.62
CA ASN A 241 16.29 1.45 9.76
C ASN A 241 16.05 0.63 8.47
N PRO A 242 15.12 -0.31 8.49
CA PRO A 242 14.84 -1.17 7.32
C PRO A 242 14.32 -0.38 6.11
N PHE A 243 13.84 0.84 6.31
CA PHE A 243 13.29 1.72 5.29
C PHE A 243 14.20 2.92 4.97
N GLY A 244 15.51 2.79 5.25
CA GLY A 244 16.48 3.84 4.95
C GLY A 244 17.89 3.27 4.82
N PHE A 245 18.63 3.71 3.82
CA PHE A 245 20.05 3.43 3.62
C PHE A 245 20.68 4.50 2.72
N GLY A 246 22.00 4.55 2.65
CA GLY A 246 22.75 5.68 2.09
C GLY A 246 22.40 6.09 0.66
N ARG A 247 21.81 5.21 -0.16
CA ARG A 247 21.43 5.50 -1.54
C ARG A 247 19.93 5.77 -1.74
N LEU A 248 19.13 5.59 -0.69
CA LEU A 248 17.69 5.80 -0.73
C LEU A 248 17.33 7.26 -0.43
N GLN A 249 16.47 7.84 -1.25
CA GLN A 249 15.95 9.19 -1.09
C GLN A 249 14.43 9.24 -1.26
N TYR A 250 13.75 9.87 -0.33
CA TYR A 250 12.31 10.13 -0.39
C TYR A 250 12.06 11.55 -0.91
N THR A 251 11.34 11.67 -2.02
CA THR A 251 10.99 12.98 -2.58
C THR A 251 9.61 13.41 -2.12
N GLN A 252 9.52 14.61 -1.59
CA GLN A 252 8.27 15.17 -1.05
C GLN A 252 7.69 16.28 -1.95
N THR A 253 8.55 17.16 -2.47
CA THR A 253 8.08 18.31 -3.24
C THR A 253 7.94 18.02 -4.74
N VAL A 254 7.20 18.89 -5.44
CA VAL A 254 7.04 18.81 -6.89
C VAL A 254 8.36 19.09 -7.60
N GLU A 255 9.17 20.00 -7.05
CA GLU A 255 10.48 20.40 -7.58
C GLU A 255 11.45 19.23 -7.52
N GLN A 256 11.50 18.52 -6.38
CA GLN A 256 12.31 17.29 -6.25
C GLN A 256 11.89 16.23 -7.26
N SER A 257 10.59 15.98 -7.41
CA SER A 257 10.06 15.03 -8.39
C SER A 257 10.43 15.41 -9.83
N LYS A 258 10.29 16.70 -10.19
CA LYS A 258 10.68 17.21 -11.52
C LYS A 258 12.18 17.05 -11.80
N ALA A 259 13.02 17.22 -10.79
CA ALA A 259 14.47 17.04 -10.92
C ALA A 259 14.85 15.62 -11.37
N LEU A 260 14.06 14.59 -10.98
CA LEU A 260 14.28 13.23 -11.43
C LEU A 260 14.12 13.04 -12.95
N ASN A 261 13.39 13.91 -13.63
CA ASN A 261 13.24 13.86 -15.08
C ASN A 261 14.53 14.26 -15.85
N SER A 262 15.48 14.89 -15.17
CA SER A 262 16.76 15.29 -15.74
C SER A 262 17.93 14.34 -15.43
N LEU A 263 17.70 13.23 -14.75
CA LEU A 263 18.72 12.21 -14.47
C LEU A 263 19.31 11.67 -15.79
N LYS A 264 20.64 11.62 -15.85
CA LYS A 264 21.42 11.12 -17.01
C LYS A 264 22.26 9.88 -16.69
N PHE A 265 22.03 9.28 -15.55
CA PHE A 265 22.75 8.12 -15.04
C PHE A 265 21.73 7.06 -14.56
N PRO A 266 22.12 5.79 -14.48
CA PRO A 266 21.25 4.74 -13.98
C PRO A 266 20.71 5.04 -12.57
N ALA A 267 19.43 4.83 -12.38
CA ALA A 267 18.76 5.02 -11.09
C ALA A 267 17.49 4.18 -11.02
N ILE A 268 16.97 3.99 -9.82
CA ILE A 268 15.69 3.33 -9.57
C ILE A 268 14.68 4.38 -9.08
N ILE A 269 13.48 4.41 -9.66
CA ILE A 269 12.40 5.30 -9.26
C ILE A 269 11.18 4.45 -8.92
N ILE A 270 10.81 4.42 -7.64
CA ILE A 270 9.57 3.82 -7.13
C ILE A 270 8.55 4.93 -6.98
N SER A 271 7.40 4.84 -7.65
CA SER A 271 6.42 5.92 -7.62
C SER A 271 4.97 5.40 -7.72
N CYS A 272 4.03 6.11 -7.12
CA CYS A 272 2.61 5.81 -7.18
C CYS A 272 1.97 6.42 -8.45
N SER A 273 0.92 5.80 -9.01
CA SER A 273 0.14 4.67 -8.53
C SER A 273 0.62 3.34 -9.12
N GLY A 274 0.37 2.24 -8.38
CA GLY A 274 0.80 0.89 -8.80
C GLY A 274 0.13 0.35 -10.06
N MET A 275 -1.03 0.90 -10.47
CA MET A 275 -1.76 0.52 -11.69
C MET A 275 -1.70 1.58 -12.81
N LEU A 276 -0.91 2.63 -12.62
CA LEU A 276 -0.72 3.75 -13.55
C LEU A 276 -1.99 4.58 -13.84
N GLU A 277 -2.93 4.62 -12.91
CA GLU A 277 -4.17 5.41 -13.07
C GLU A 277 -4.03 6.87 -12.59
N GLY A 278 -2.88 7.25 -12.06
CA GLY A 278 -2.60 8.58 -11.56
C GLY A 278 -1.21 8.69 -10.95
N GLY A 279 -0.96 9.79 -10.24
CA GLY A 279 0.27 10.00 -9.49
C GLY A 279 1.47 10.40 -10.34
N ARG A 280 2.61 10.53 -9.67
CA ARG A 280 3.86 11.02 -10.27
C ARG A 280 4.46 10.05 -11.28
N ILE A 281 4.18 8.76 -11.16
CA ILE A 281 4.65 7.72 -12.07
C ILE A 281 4.27 8.01 -13.54
N LEU A 282 3.09 8.60 -13.80
CA LEU A 282 2.67 8.95 -15.15
C LEU A 282 3.60 9.99 -15.80
N HIS A 283 4.12 10.94 -15.02
CA HIS A 283 5.08 11.93 -15.49
C HIS A 283 6.42 11.28 -15.82
N HIS A 284 6.89 10.35 -14.99
CA HIS A 284 8.12 9.59 -15.27
C HIS A 284 7.98 8.74 -16.52
N LEU A 285 6.88 8.02 -16.68
CA LEU A 285 6.61 7.24 -17.89
C LEU A 285 6.61 8.11 -19.14
N ARG A 286 5.86 9.21 -19.13
CA ARG A 286 5.78 10.13 -20.28
C ARG A 286 7.15 10.61 -20.73
N ASN A 287 8.07 10.83 -19.80
CA ASN A 287 9.41 11.34 -20.10
C ASN A 287 10.41 10.24 -20.46
N ARG A 288 10.14 8.95 -20.13
CA ARG A 288 11.15 7.89 -20.16
C ARG A 288 10.78 6.66 -20.98
N ILE A 289 9.50 6.46 -21.31
CA ILE A 289 9.02 5.25 -21.99
C ILE A 289 9.63 5.05 -23.39
N GLY A 290 10.04 6.12 -24.05
CA GLY A 290 10.63 6.05 -25.38
C GLY A 290 12.12 5.66 -25.44
N ASP A 291 12.80 5.55 -24.29
CA ASP A 291 14.21 5.16 -24.26
C ASP A 291 14.35 3.65 -23.99
N PRO A 292 14.87 2.85 -24.96
CA PRO A 292 14.95 1.40 -24.83
C PRO A 292 15.91 0.90 -23.74
N ARG A 293 16.72 1.77 -23.17
CA ARG A 293 17.60 1.43 -22.04
C ARG A 293 16.80 1.30 -20.74
N ASN A 294 15.67 1.99 -20.64
CA ASN A 294 14.85 1.99 -19.45
C ASN A 294 14.02 0.70 -19.32
N THR A 295 13.70 0.36 -18.08
CA THR A 295 12.82 -0.76 -17.75
C THR A 295 11.63 -0.26 -16.93
N ILE A 296 10.44 -0.80 -17.20
CA ILE A 296 9.25 -0.65 -16.35
C ILE A 296 9.01 -1.99 -15.70
N LEU A 297 9.05 -2.04 -14.35
CA LEU A 297 8.85 -3.26 -13.58
C LEU A 297 7.52 -3.23 -12.85
N PHE A 298 6.56 -4.06 -13.26
CA PHE A 298 5.31 -4.25 -12.56
C PHE A 298 5.47 -5.32 -11.47
N THR A 299 5.25 -4.95 -10.22
CA THR A 299 5.41 -5.80 -9.05
C THR A 299 4.08 -6.24 -8.43
N SER A 300 2.97 -5.89 -9.06
CA SER A 300 1.61 -6.23 -8.60
C SER A 300 0.66 -6.46 -9.75
N TRP A 301 -0.46 -7.12 -9.44
CA TRP A 301 -1.54 -7.34 -10.38
C TRP A 301 -2.06 -6.01 -10.96
N GLN A 302 -2.41 -6.03 -12.25
CA GLN A 302 -2.96 -4.90 -12.97
C GLN A 302 -4.43 -5.17 -13.30
N ALA A 303 -5.33 -4.29 -12.84
CA ALA A 303 -6.77 -4.42 -13.07
C ALA A 303 -7.11 -4.24 -14.57
N PRO A 304 -8.15 -4.90 -15.09
CA PRO A 304 -8.66 -4.65 -16.41
C PRO A 304 -8.95 -3.16 -16.65
N ASN A 305 -8.70 -2.68 -17.86
CA ASN A 305 -8.91 -1.29 -18.29
C ASN A 305 -8.01 -0.24 -17.61
N THR A 306 -6.95 -0.65 -16.90
CA THR A 306 -5.94 0.29 -16.39
C THR A 306 -4.80 0.46 -17.39
N LEU A 307 -4.14 1.62 -17.36
CA LEU A 307 -2.96 1.87 -18.21
C LEU A 307 -1.87 0.80 -17.97
N GLY A 308 -1.67 0.40 -16.70
CA GLY A 308 -0.73 -0.67 -16.36
C GLY A 308 -1.08 -1.99 -17.04
N ARG A 309 -2.36 -2.34 -17.11
CA ARG A 309 -2.83 -3.54 -17.78
C ARG A 309 -2.57 -3.51 -19.29
N HIS A 310 -2.88 -2.42 -19.95
CA HIS A 310 -2.63 -2.23 -21.39
C HIS A 310 -1.14 -2.39 -21.73
N ILE A 311 -0.24 -1.84 -20.90
CA ILE A 311 1.22 -1.98 -21.09
C ILE A 311 1.66 -3.44 -20.88
N VAL A 312 1.18 -4.13 -19.86
CA VAL A 312 1.50 -5.55 -19.59
C VAL A 312 1.03 -6.44 -20.73
N ASP A 313 -0.15 -6.18 -21.28
CA ASP A 313 -0.71 -6.91 -22.43
C ASP A 313 -0.06 -6.53 -23.77
N LYS A 314 0.90 -5.59 -23.77
CA LYS A 314 1.64 -5.13 -24.96
C LYS A 314 0.73 -4.59 -26.06
N GLU A 315 -0.30 -3.86 -25.69
CA GLU A 315 -1.15 -3.19 -26.67
C GLU A 315 -0.36 -2.19 -27.51
N LYS A 316 -0.66 -2.13 -28.83
CA LYS A 316 0.11 -1.31 -29.77
C LYS A 316 -0.07 0.20 -29.57
N THR A 317 -1.15 0.59 -28.91
CA THR A 317 -1.47 2.01 -28.63
C THR A 317 -2.07 2.10 -27.23
N VAL A 318 -1.50 2.92 -26.38
CA VAL A 318 -1.90 3.08 -24.97
C VAL A 318 -2.13 4.58 -24.69
#